data_5b227cfc3073d053650177e6f76d6828
#
_entry.id   5b227cfc3073d053650177e6f76d6828
#
_cell.length_a   1.000
_cell.length_b   1.000
_cell.length_c   1.000
_cell.angle_alpha   90.00
_cell.angle_beta   90.00
_cell.angle_gamma   90.00
#
_symmetry.space_group_name_H-M   'P 1'
#
loop_
_entity.id
_entity.type
_entity.pdbx_description
1 polymer ?
#
loop_
_entity_poly.entity_id
_entity_poly.type
_entity_poly.pdbx_seq_one_letter_code
_entity_poly.pdbx_strand_id
1 'polypeptide(L)'
;MLETFLSYSVNDLDGDYIILGGDIGPRGESAGDKETVEYHHGEMMKQKRWFQEQFCELVEKYFPQQGEEEKQKRKKKLFIVLGNSDWQVNEAVLKQKFSFPLENDSVKVCSGLGDVFVEDECVEFVFTALVVASNHRKKDWERKDVDAENVPEKNQRAGFISRYNEEREEYEVEKYAGVNDACTRPTIAKTLAALQPKMAPLENSSCLTKVWVNHGPPFDTIGDLTHRNERVGSKALRNFIAKRMPDITLHGHIHESVKEHGNEAFTSRIKNTLVASSGNDFMSDVCHGIFFETNDIAGTVSRFEVKVKESNSTY
;
A
#
# COMPACT_ATOMS: atom_id res chain seq x y z
N MET A 1 -3.08 4.26 -16.43
CA MET A 1 -1.94 4.43 -15.48
C MET A 1 -1.35 3.10 -15.03
N LEU A 2 -2.09 2.23 -14.33
CA LEU A 2 -1.55 0.97 -13.78
C LEU A 2 -0.99 0.03 -14.87
N GLU A 3 -1.71 -0.19 -15.97
CA GLU A 3 -1.23 -1.03 -17.07
C GLU A 3 0.07 -0.50 -17.67
N THR A 4 0.18 0.81 -17.87
CA THR A 4 1.40 1.43 -18.37
C THR A 4 2.57 1.24 -17.42
N PHE A 5 2.33 1.38 -16.09
CA PHE A 5 3.33 1.13 -15.06
C PHE A 5 3.79 -0.33 -15.05
N LEU A 6 2.86 -1.30 -15.06
CA LEU A 6 3.20 -2.73 -15.08
C LEU A 6 3.93 -3.11 -16.37
N SER A 7 3.49 -2.61 -17.52
CA SER A 7 4.18 -2.85 -18.80
C SER A 7 5.63 -2.37 -18.75
N TYR A 8 5.85 -1.14 -18.29
CA TYR A 8 7.19 -0.58 -18.16
C TYR A 8 8.04 -1.35 -17.14
N SER A 9 7.48 -1.63 -15.97
CA SER A 9 8.20 -2.34 -14.90
C SER A 9 8.59 -3.77 -15.27
N VAL A 10 7.76 -4.46 -16.07
CA VAL A 10 8.04 -5.83 -16.50
C VAL A 10 9.02 -5.88 -17.66
N ASN A 11 8.88 -4.98 -18.65
CA ASN A 11 9.59 -5.07 -19.91
C ASN A 11 10.87 -4.22 -19.96
N ASP A 12 10.89 -3.06 -19.29
CA ASP A 12 11.92 -2.04 -19.47
C ASP A 12 12.84 -1.88 -18.25
N LEU A 13 12.42 -2.33 -17.04
CA LEU A 13 13.28 -2.29 -15.86
C LEU A 13 13.90 -3.66 -15.58
N ASP A 14 15.16 -3.67 -15.20
CA ASP A 14 15.87 -4.88 -14.75
C ASP A 14 15.75 -5.02 -13.22
N GLY A 15 14.57 -5.43 -12.75
CA GLY A 15 14.29 -5.63 -11.32
C GLY A 15 13.61 -6.97 -11.09
N ASP A 16 13.87 -7.60 -9.95
CA ASP A 16 13.28 -8.90 -9.57
C ASP A 16 11.93 -8.76 -8.91
N TYR A 17 11.71 -7.63 -8.24
CA TYR A 17 10.51 -7.37 -7.45
C TYR A 17 9.79 -6.14 -7.94
N ILE A 18 8.47 -6.24 -8.10
CA ILE A 18 7.57 -5.11 -8.40
C ILE A 18 6.61 -4.99 -7.23
N ILE A 19 6.42 -3.78 -6.72
CA ILE A 19 5.62 -3.52 -5.54
C ILE A 19 4.52 -2.51 -5.88
N LEU A 20 3.26 -2.89 -5.67
CA LEU A 20 2.13 -1.97 -5.67
C LEU A 20 1.78 -1.62 -4.22
N GLY A 21 2.09 -0.39 -3.83
CA GLY A 21 2.10 0.09 -2.45
C GLY A 21 0.77 0.69 -1.95
N GLY A 22 -0.36 0.36 -2.58
CA GLY A 22 -1.70 0.78 -2.16
C GLY A 22 -2.36 1.82 -3.07
N ASP A 23 -3.64 2.09 -2.80
CA ASP A 23 -4.53 2.97 -3.58
C ASP A 23 -4.59 2.58 -5.06
N ILE A 24 -4.76 1.28 -5.30
CA ILE A 24 -4.68 0.65 -6.63
C ILE A 24 -6.02 0.72 -7.34
N GLY A 25 -7.10 0.52 -6.60
CA GLY A 25 -8.44 0.42 -7.15
C GLY A 25 -8.99 1.76 -7.64
N PRO A 26 -9.93 1.74 -8.60
CA PRO A 26 -10.56 2.95 -9.08
C PRO A 26 -11.33 3.63 -7.94
N ARG A 27 -11.29 4.95 -7.94
CA ARG A 27 -12.18 5.74 -7.11
C ARG A 27 -13.56 5.71 -7.75
N GLY A 28 -14.42 4.76 -7.30
CA GLY A 28 -15.77 4.62 -7.82
C GLY A 28 -16.65 5.78 -7.37
N GLU A 29 -17.32 6.44 -8.31
CA GLU A 29 -18.48 7.26 -7.98
C GLU A 29 -19.73 6.38 -8.08
N SER A 30 -20.47 6.28 -6.97
CA SER A 30 -21.83 5.73 -6.96
C SER A 30 -22.82 6.86 -7.11
N ALA A 31 -24.00 6.57 -7.64
CA ALA A 31 -25.09 7.55 -7.62
C ALA A 31 -25.64 7.66 -6.19
N GLY A 32 -25.92 8.88 -5.73
CA GLY A 32 -26.59 9.11 -4.46
C GLY A 32 -25.80 9.96 -3.47
N ASP A 33 -26.32 9.99 -2.24
CA ASP A 33 -25.75 10.76 -1.15
C ASP A 33 -24.51 10.05 -0.54
N LYS A 34 -23.36 10.71 -0.60
CA LYS A 34 -22.07 10.24 -0.04
C LYS A 34 -22.05 10.05 1.49
N GLU A 35 -23.13 10.39 2.18
CA GLU A 35 -23.29 10.15 3.62
C GLU A 35 -24.04 8.85 3.95
N THR A 36 -24.38 8.05 2.94
CA THR A 36 -25.18 6.83 3.10
C THR A 36 -24.35 5.55 2.96
N VAL A 37 -24.82 4.49 3.62
CA VAL A 37 -24.25 3.14 3.51
C VAL A 37 -24.41 2.62 2.09
N GLU A 38 -25.56 2.89 1.47
CA GLU A 38 -25.91 2.44 0.11
C GLU A 38 -24.94 2.99 -0.93
N TYR A 39 -24.57 4.28 -0.81
CA TYR A 39 -23.55 4.87 -1.68
C TYR A 39 -22.23 4.14 -1.57
N HIS A 40 -21.71 3.94 -0.35
CA HIS A 40 -20.43 3.30 -0.12
C HIS A 40 -20.44 1.80 -0.41
N HIS A 41 -21.57 1.13 -0.21
CA HIS A 41 -21.75 -0.24 -0.66
C HIS A 41 -21.65 -0.34 -2.19
N GLY A 42 -22.30 0.58 -2.92
CA GLY A 42 -22.19 0.68 -4.37
C GLY A 42 -20.74 0.91 -4.85
N GLU A 43 -19.98 1.81 -4.19
CA GLU A 43 -18.56 2.02 -4.48
C GLU A 43 -17.73 0.74 -4.22
N MET A 44 -17.95 0.08 -3.09
CA MET A 44 -17.26 -1.15 -2.72
C MET A 44 -17.49 -2.24 -3.76
N MET A 45 -18.75 -2.45 -4.18
CA MET A 45 -19.09 -3.47 -5.17
C MET A 45 -18.52 -3.17 -6.55
N LYS A 46 -18.46 -1.90 -6.97
CA LYS A 46 -17.80 -1.50 -8.22
C LYS A 46 -16.30 -1.77 -8.17
N GLN A 47 -15.64 -1.38 -7.07
CA GLN A 47 -14.22 -1.62 -6.89
C GLN A 47 -13.91 -3.13 -6.83
N LYS A 48 -14.73 -3.91 -6.10
CA LYS A 48 -14.63 -5.37 -6.04
C LYS A 48 -14.69 -6.00 -7.44
N ARG A 49 -15.70 -5.61 -8.26
CA ARG A 49 -15.85 -6.11 -9.63
C ARG A 49 -14.61 -5.77 -10.47
N TRP A 50 -14.11 -4.55 -10.36
CA TRP A 50 -12.91 -4.13 -11.07
C TRP A 50 -11.69 -4.98 -10.68
N PHE A 51 -11.51 -5.27 -9.39
CA PHE A 51 -10.44 -6.16 -8.93
C PHE A 51 -10.60 -7.58 -9.46
N GLN A 52 -11.82 -8.11 -9.48
CA GLN A 52 -12.09 -9.48 -9.94
C GLN A 52 -11.90 -9.66 -11.45
N GLU A 53 -12.29 -8.68 -12.23
CA GLU A 53 -12.30 -8.74 -13.69
C GLU A 53 -11.04 -8.08 -14.27
N GLN A 54 -11.00 -6.74 -14.29
CA GLN A 54 -9.98 -5.98 -15.01
C GLN A 54 -8.59 -6.07 -14.38
N PHE A 55 -8.49 -5.94 -13.06
CA PHE A 55 -7.18 -5.99 -12.38
C PHE A 55 -6.58 -7.40 -12.46
N CYS A 56 -7.39 -8.44 -12.24
CA CYS A 56 -6.90 -9.82 -12.33
C CYS A 56 -6.44 -10.16 -13.75
N GLU A 57 -7.19 -9.79 -14.79
CA GLU A 57 -6.76 -9.96 -16.19
C GLU A 57 -5.45 -9.21 -16.47
N LEU A 58 -5.32 -7.99 -15.97
CA LEU A 58 -4.09 -7.21 -16.12
C LEU A 58 -2.90 -7.89 -15.45
N VAL A 59 -3.06 -8.38 -14.23
CA VAL A 59 -2.00 -9.10 -13.52
C VAL A 59 -1.65 -10.40 -14.26
N GLU A 60 -2.62 -11.19 -14.67
CA GLU A 60 -2.38 -12.44 -15.42
C GLU A 60 -1.68 -12.20 -16.76
N LYS A 61 -1.92 -11.07 -17.42
CA LYS A 61 -1.24 -10.67 -18.66
C LYS A 61 0.27 -10.50 -18.47
N TYR A 62 0.71 -9.91 -17.35
CA TYR A 62 2.11 -9.64 -17.07
C TYR A 62 2.79 -10.68 -16.17
N PHE A 63 2.01 -11.45 -15.42
CA PHE A 63 2.44 -12.50 -14.52
C PHE A 63 1.63 -13.78 -14.78
N PRO A 64 1.76 -14.39 -15.97
CA PRO A 64 0.99 -15.57 -16.32
C PRO A 64 1.35 -16.75 -15.41
N GLN A 65 0.35 -17.59 -15.16
CA GLN A 65 0.57 -18.88 -14.52
C GLN A 65 1.39 -19.76 -15.47
N GLN A 66 2.47 -20.32 -14.97
CA GLN A 66 3.44 -20.97 -15.85
C GLN A 66 3.29 -22.46 -15.89
N GLY A 67 3.44 -23.03 -17.13
CA GLY A 67 3.77 -24.42 -17.36
C GLY A 67 5.19 -24.74 -16.92
N GLU A 68 5.50 -26.03 -16.71
CA GLU A 68 6.78 -26.50 -16.18
C GLU A 68 8.03 -26.09 -17.00
N GLU A 69 7.88 -25.82 -18.29
CA GLU A 69 8.99 -25.50 -19.20
C GLU A 69 9.54 -24.06 -19.04
N GLU A 70 8.80 -23.13 -18.41
CA GLU A 70 9.23 -21.74 -18.24
C GLU A 70 9.89 -21.45 -16.89
N LYS A 71 10.02 -22.44 -16.01
CA LYS A 71 10.57 -22.28 -14.64
C LYS A 71 12.05 -21.86 -14.59
N GLN A 72 12.78 -21.86 -15.70
CA GLN A 72 14.23 -21.58 -15.72
C GLN A 72 14.60 -20.10 -15.96
N LYS A 73 13.69 -19.23 -16.36
CA LYS A 73 13.99 -17.80 -16.48
C LYS A 73 13.76 -17.11 -15.14
N ARG A 74 14.67 -16.21 -14.74
CA ARG A 74 14.52 -15.35 -13.56
C ARG A 74 13.20 -14.60 -13.65
N LYS A 75 12.30 -14.87 -12.71
CA LYS A 75 10.93 -14.37 -12.76
C LYS A 75 10.78 -13.19 -11.84
N LYS A 76 10.19 -12.11 -12.38
CA LYS A 76 9.79 -10.99 -11.54
C LYS A 76 8.66 -11.42 -10.63
N LYS A 77 8.71 -10.98 -9.37
CA LYS A 77 7.64 -11.20 -8.39
C LYS A 77 6.88 -9.89 -8.17
N LEU A 78 5.56 -9.97 -8.14
CA LEU A 78 4.66 -8.86 -7.85
C LEU A 78 4.13 -8.96 -6.43
N PHE A 79 4.41 -7.96 -5.61
CA PHE A 79 3.80 -7.77 -4.30
C PHE A 79 2.69 -6.73 -4.38
N ILE A 80 1.55 -7.02 -3.77
CA ILE A 80 0.37 -6.16 -3.76
C ILE A 80 -0.03 -5.93 -2.32
N VAL A 81 -0.02 -4.68 -1.86
CA VAL A 81 -0.66 -4.25 -0.62
C VAL A 81 -1.70 -3.18 -0.96
N LEU A 82 -2.86 -3.23 -0.32
CA LEU A 82 -3.93 -2.25 -0.52
C LEU A 82 -3.63 -0.95 0.22
N GLY A 83 -4.32 0.13 -0.16
CA GLY A 83 -4.23 1.44 0.48
C GLY A 83 -5.58 1.92 1.04
N ASN A 84 -5.61 3.13 1.59
CA ASN A 84 -6.82 3.64 2.26
C ASN A 84 -7.98 3.97 1.30
N SER A 85 -7.74 4.08 0.00
CA SER A 85 -8.79 4.21 -1.01
C SER A 85 -9.35 2.86 -1.45
N ASP A 86 -8.69 1.76 -1.09
CA ASP A 86 -9.11 0.40 -1.41
C ASP A 86 -9.91 -0.18 -0.24
N TRP A 87 -11.08 -0.77 -0.51
CA TRP A 87 -11.87 -1.45 0.51
C TRP A 87 -11.17 -2.74 0.97
N GLN A 88 -11.12 -2.97 2.30
CA GLN A 88 -10.39 -4.10 2.90
C GLN A 88 -10.88 -5.47 2.39
N VAL A 89 -12.16 -5.61 2.12
CA VAL A 89 -12.73 -6.86 1.58
C VAL A 89 -12.09 -7.28 0.27
N ASN A 90 -11.52 -6.36 -0.50
CA ASN A 90 -10.82 -6.67 -1.75
C ASN A 90 -9.50 -7.42 -1.54
N GLU A 91 -8.91 -7.36 -0.35
CA GLU A 91 -7.75 -8.17 -0.01
C GLU A 91 -8.09 -9.67 -0.06
N ALA A 92 -9.24 -10.06 0.50
CA ALA A 92 -9.71 -11.45 0.45
C ALA A 92 -10.01 -11.89 -0.99
N VAL A 93 -10.62 -11.01 -1.80
CA VAL A 93 -10.90 -11.26 -3.23
C VAL A 93 -9.60 -11.54 -4.00
N LEU A 94 -8.59 -10.72 -3.82
CA LEU A 94 -7.30 -10.89 -4.48
C LEU A 94 -6.56 -12.14 -3.98
N LYS A 95 -6.58 -12.40 -2.66
CA LYS A 95 -5.98 -13.60 -2.08
C LYS A 95 -6.64 -14.86 -2.62
N GLN A 96 -7.96 -14.88 -2.73
CA GLN A 96 -8.67 -16.01 -3.33
C GLN A 96 -8.23 -16.27 -4.78
N LYS A 97 -8.02 -15.21 -5.56
CA LYS A 97 -7.61 -15.32 -6.97
C LYS A 97 -6.17 -15.76 -7.14
N PHE A 98 -5.24 -15.22 -6.36
CA PHE A 98 -3.80 -15.44 -6.55
C PHE A 98 -3.15 -16.43 -5.58
N SER A 99 -3.84 -16.82 -4.50
CA SER A 99 -3.30 -17.75 -3.48
C SER A 99 -3.95 -19.13 -3.49
N PHE A 100 -5.00 -19.39 -4.30
CA PHE A 100 -5.74 -20.65 -4.26
C PHE A 100 -6.35 -21.04 -5.61
N PRO A 101 -6.23 -22.28 -6.06
CA PRO A 101 -5.38 -23.41 -5.67
C PRO A 101 -4.04 -23.44 -6.45
N LEU A 102 -3.68 -22.36 -7.08
CA LEU A 102 -2.60 -22.23 -8.04
C LEU A 102 -1.45 -21.51 -7.31
N GLU A 103 -0.43 -22.21 -6.95
CA GLU A 103 0.83 -21.67 -6.46
C GLU A 103 1.45 -20.74 -7.53
N ASN A 104 0.86 -19.55 -7.70
CA ASN A 104 1.48 -18.53 -8.52
C ASN A 104 2.54 -17.83 -7.66
N ASP A 105 3.73 -18.41 -7.60
CA ASP A 105 4.87 -17.85 -6.87
C ASP A 105 5.28 -16.46 -7.34
N SER A 106 4.74 -16.01 -8.48
CA SER A 106 5.06 -14.71 -9.06
C SER A 106 4.17 -13.55 -8.56
N VAL A 107 3.05 -13.83 -7.88
CA VAL A 107 2.14 -12.80 -7.37
C VAL A 107 1.80 -13.06 -5.91
N LYS A 108 2.03 -12.08 -5.05
CA LYS A 108 1.78 -12.17 -3.61
C LYS A 108 0.92 -11.02 -3.13
N VAL A 109 -0.25 -11.33 -2.61
CA VAL A 109 -1.15 -10.35 -1.98
C VAL A 109 -0.85 -10.29 -0.49
N CYS A 110 -0.30 -9.15 -0.08
CA CYS A 110 0.16 -8.90 1.28
C CYS A 110 -0.98 -8.43 2.17
N SER A 111 -1.00 -8.84 3.43
CA SER A 111 -1.98 -8.34 4.39
C SER A 111 -1.72 -6.89 4.75
N GLY A 112 -2.71 -6.05 4.57
CA GLY A 112 -2.65 -4.65 4.98
C GLY A 112 -2.59 -4.44 6.50
N LEU A 113 -2.94 -5.47 7.29
CA LEU A 113 -2.74 -5.47 8.75
C LEU A 113 -1.32 -5.86 9.16
N GLY A 114 -0.52 -6.31 8.22
CA GLY A 114 0.90 -6.58 8.38
C GLY A 114 1.31 -7.99 7.97
N ASP A 115 2.23 -8.06 7.04
CA ASP A 115 2.91 -9.28 6.62
C ASP A 115 4.43 -9.10 6.64
N VAL A 116 5.15 -10.20 6.88
CA VAL A 116 6.61 -10.27 6.85
C VAL A 116 7.01 -11.47 6.02
N PHE A 117 7.87 -11.24 5.02
CA PHE A 117 8.41 -12.27 4.14
C PHE A 117 9.92 -12.16 4.03
N VAL A 118 10.58 -13.27 3.86
CA VAL A 118 11.98 -13.32 3.43
C VAL A 118 12.01 -13.96 2.05
N GLU A 119 12.55 -13.24 1.08
CA GLU A 119 12.68 -13.68 -0.30
C GLU A 119 14.15 -13.95 -0.62
N ASP A 120 14.38 -15.08 -1.33
CA ASP A 120 15.68 -15.52 -1.80
C ASP A 120 16.76 -15.55 -0.70
N GLU A 121 16.35 -15.73 0.58
CA GLU A 121 17.19 -15.74 1.78
C GLU A 121 18.01 -14.45 2.01
N CYS A 122 17.74 -13.38 1.26
CA CYS A 122 18.54 -12.15 1.29
C CYS A 122 17.75 -10.85 1.47
N VAL A 123 16.43 -10.85 1.24
CA VAL A 123 15.59 -9.63 1.40
C VAL A 123 14.42 -9.90 2.33
N GLU A 124 14.35 -9.13 3.43
CA GLU A 124 13.17 -9.10 4.30
C GLU A 124 12.21 -8.00 3.83
N PHE A 125 11.00 -8.38 3.49
CA PHE A 125 9.90 -7.46 3.19
C PHE A 125 8.92 -7.38 4.35
N VAL A 126 8.50 -6.15 4.69
CA VAL A 126 7.43 -5.88 5.66
C VAL A 126 6.39 -4.99 5.01
N PHE A 127 5.13 -5.41 5.04
CA PHE A 127 4.02 -4.69 4.41
C PHE A 127 2.95 -4.27 5.42
N THR A 128 2.44 -3.04 5.31
CA THR A 128 1.21 -2.59 5.97
C THR A 128 0.43 -1.59 5.11
N ALA A 129 -0.90 -1.61 5.20
CA ALA A 129 -1.79 -0.62 4.58
C ALA A 129 -2.21 0.50 5.56
N LEU A 130 -1.78 0.45 6.81
CA LEU A 130 -2.29 1.28 7.88
C LEU A 130 -1.95 2.76 7.68
N VAL A 131 -2.94 3.61 7.93
CA VAL A 131 -2.82 5.06 7.91
C VAL A 131 -3.36 5.65 9.21
N VAL A 132 -2.86 6.81 9.61
CA VAL A 132 -3.39 7.54 10.76
C VAL A 132 -4.81 8.05 10.46
N ALA A 133 -5.56 8.31 11.53
CA ALA A 133 -6.91 8.84 11.42
C ALA A 133 -6.95 10.15 10.62
N SER A 134 -7.88 10.26 9.69
CA SER A 134 -8.03 11.37 8.76
C SER A 134 -9.49 11.74 8.53
N ASN A 135 -9.74 12.74 7.68
CA ASN A 135 -11.09 13.10 7.22
C ASN A 135 -11.64 12.22 6.09
N HIS A 136 -10.91 11.20 5.67
CA HIS A 136 -11.35 10.29 4.62
C HIS A 136 -12.59 9.49 5.06
N ARG A 137 -13.48 9.14 4.13
CA ARG A 137 -14.71 8.42 4.44
C ARG A 137 -14.50 6.91 4.61
N LYS A 138 -13.60 6.31 3.86
CA LYS A 138 -13.26 4.90 4.00
C LYS A 138 -12.35 4.75 5.21
N LYS A 139 -12.73 3.87 6.14
CA LYS A 139 -12.07 3.72 7.43
C LYS A 139 -11.41 2.36 7.63
N ASP A 140 -11.39 1.52 6.62
CA ASP A 140 -10.88 0.16 6.72
C ASP A 140 -9.45 0.10 7.25
N TRP A 141 -8.57 0.99 6.76
CA TRP A 141 -7.15 1.00 7.10
C TRP A 141 -6.75 2.08 8.11
N GLU A 142 -7.68 2.97 8.47
CA GLU A 142 -7.40 4.01 9.48
C GLU A 142 -7.31 3.43 10.89
N ARG A 143 -6.32 3.89 11.64
CA ARG A 143 -6.08 3.52 13.04
C ARG A 143 -5.65 4.74 13.86
N LYS A 144 -5.88 4.68 15.18
CA LYS A 144 -5.13 5.53 16.12
C LYS A 144 -3.65 5.21 16.00
N ASP A 145 -2.82 6.22 16.15
CA ASP A 145 -1.38 6.02 16.09
C ASP A 145 -0.88 5.29 17.35
N VAL A 146 -1.24 5.82 18.53
CA VAL A 146 -0.95 5.24 19.85
C VAL A 146 -2.17 5.29 20.77
N ASP A 147 -2.23 4.45 21.80
CA ASP A 147 -3.39 4.35 22.70
C ASP A 147 -3.72 5.65 23.45
N ALA A 148 -2.69 6.34 23.92
CA ALA A 148 -2.84 7.57 24.72
C ALA A 148 -3.10 8.83 23.87
N GLU A 149 -3.12 8.72 22.55
CA GLU A 149 -3.32 9.85 21.66
C GLU A 149 -4.78 10.29 21.62
N ASN A 150 -5.00 11.58 21.82
CA ASN A 150 -6.27 12.21 21.44
C ASN A 150 -6.19 12.59 19.96
N VAL A 151 -6.94 11.88 19.13
CA VAL A 151 -7.05 12.22 17.71
C VAL A 151 -7.72 13.61 17.59
N PRO A 152 -7.13 14.58 16.87
CA PRO A 152 -7.75 15.88 16.67
C PRO A 152 -9.17 15.77 16.14
N GLU A 153 -10.10 16.61 16.60
CA GLU A 153 -11.52 16.57 16.21
C GLU A 153 -11.69 16.57 14.68
N LYS A 154 -10.89 17.38 13.96
CA LYS A 154 -10.89 17.42 12.50
C LYS A 154 -10.62 16.06 11.83
N ASN A 155 -9.97 15.12 12.54
CA ASN A 155 -9.59 13.79 12.06
C ASN A 155 -10.47 12.67 12.65
N GLN A 156 -11.49 13.02 13.46
CA GLN A 156 -12.40 12.07 14.08
C GLN A 156 -13.65 11.79 13.24
N ARG A 157 -13.65 12.20 11.97
CA ARG A 157 -14.82 12.04 11.12
C ARG A 157 -15.26 10.58 11.08
N ALA A 158 -16.53 10.36 11.34
CA ALA A 158 -17.20 9.09 11.08
C ALA A 158 -17.09 8.74 9.59
N GLY A 159 -17.18 7.47 9.29
CA GLY A 159 -17.06 6.98 7.92
C GLY A 159 -17.67 5.59 7.78
N PHE A 160 -17.05 4.80 6.93
CA PHE A 160 -17.56 3.51 6.54
C PHE A 160 -16.45 2.47 6.52
N ILE A 161 -16.78 1.25 6.92
CA ILE A 161 -15.91 0.09 6.86
C ILE A 161 -16.57 -1.01 6.06
N SER A 162 -15.76 -1.82 5.40
CA SER A 162 -16.21 -3.00 4.69
C SER A 162 -16.03 -4.26 5.52
N ARG A 163 -16.89 -5.25 5.34
CA ARG A 163 -16.76 -6.57 5.92
C ARG A 163 -17.40 -7.64 5.04
N TYR A 164 -17.00 -8.88 5.26
CA TYR A 164 -17.71 -10.04 4.76
C TYR A 164 -18.60 -10.59 5.87
N ASN A 165 -19.89 -10.73 5.60
CA ASN A 165 -20.87 -11.33 6.50
C ASN A 165 -20.97 -12.83 6.20
N GLU A 166 -20.41 -13.66 7.07
CA GLU A 166 -20.39 -15.12 6.89
C GLU A 166 -21.77 -15.76 6.92
N GLU A 167 -22.72 -15.21 7.70
CA GLU A 167 -24.07 -15.75 7.82
C GLU A 167 -24.90 -15.54 6.55
N ARG A 168 -24.66 -14.42 5.87
CA ARG A 168 -25.39 -14.04 4.64
C ARG A 168 -24.59 -14.34 3.38
N GLU A 169 -23.32 -14.70 3.51
CA GLU A 169 -22.36 -14.86 2.42
C GLU A 169 -22.26 -13.61 1.53
N GLU A 170 -22.36 -12.41 2.13
CA GLU A 170 -22.40 -11.13 1.42
C GLU A 170 -21.32 -10.17 1.90
N TYR A 171 -20.90 -9.29 0.99
CA TYR A 171 -20.04 -8.15 1.31
C TYR A 171 -20.91 -6.96 1.73
N GLU A 172 -20.63 -6.42 2.90
CA GLU A 172 -21.39 -5.32 3.51
C GLU A 172 -20.51 -4.11 3.77
N VAL A 173 -21.15 -2.95 3.82
CA VAL A 173 -20.56 -1.71 4.34
C VAL A 173 -21.37 -1.27 5.54
N GLU A 174 -20.71 -0.90 6.61
CA GLU A 174 -21.35 -0.38 7.81
C GLU A 174 -20.77 0.98 8.21
N LYS A 175 -21.57 1.76 8.95
CA LYS A 175 -21.11 3.02 9.54
C LYS A 175 -20.11 2.75 10.64
N TYR A 176 -19.04 3.55 10.65
CA TYR A 176 -18.02 3.55 11.67
C TYR A 176 -17.96 4.92 12.33
N ALA A 177 -18.16 4.95 13.65
CA ALA A 177 -18.26 6.22 14.40
C ALA A 177 -16.93 6.99 14.49
N GLY A 178 -15.83 6.35 14.15
CA GLY A 178 -14.50 6.94 14.13
C GLY A 178 -13.54 6.27 15.11
N VAL A 179 -12.29 6.63 15.00
CA VAL A 179 -11.16 5.98 15.71
C VAL A 179 -11.18 6.14 17.23
N ASN A 180 -11.99 7.04 17.77
CA ASN A 180 -12.18 7.21 19.22
C ASN A 180 -13.32 6.34 19.76
N ASP A 181 -14.11 5.72 18.91
CA ASP A 181 -15.07 4.74 19.36
C ASP A 181 -14.30 3.63 20.06
N ALA A 182 -14.77 3.24 21.26
CA ALA A 182 -14.12 2.26 22.14
C ALA A 182 -13.93 0.86 21.50
N CYS A 183 -14.29 0.74 20.24
CA CYS A 183 -14.12 -0.42 19.39
C CYS A 183 -12.64 -0.67 19.06
N THR A 184 -11.94 -1.40 19.85
CA THR A 184 -11.37 -2.72 19.55
C THR A 184 -10.32 -2.84 18.44
N ARG A 185 -10.13 -1.86 17.55
CA ARG A 185 -9.09 -1.96 16.52
C ARG A 185 -7.72 -1.61 17.12
N PRO A 186 -6.71 -2.48 16.96
CA PRO A 186 -5.37 -2.18 17.48
C PRO A 186 -4.83 -0.90 16.85
N THR A 187 -4.11 -0.09 17.63
CA THR A 187 -3.39 1.08 17.13
C THR A 187 -2.28 0.68 16.18
N ILE A 188 -1.75 1.64 15.40
CA ILE A 188 -0.57 1.40 14.55
C ILE A 188 0.57 0.86 15.40
N ALA A 189 0.83 1.45 16.57
CA ALA A 189 1.87 1.00 17.50
C ALA A 189 1.70 -0.48 17.90
N LYS A 190 0.48 -0.90 18.26
CA LYS A 190 0.18 -2.31 18.63
C LYS A 190 0.35 -3.26 17.47
N THR A 191 -0.13 -2.87 16.28
CA THR A 191 0.02 -3.69 15.08
C THR A 191 1.49 -3.90 14.72
N LEU A 192 2.30 -2.83 14.73
CA LEU A 192 3.73 -2.92 14.48
C LEU A 192 4.46 -3.77 15.54
N ALA A 193 4.08 -3.65 16.82
CA ALA A 193 4.63 -4.48 17.87
C ALA A 193 4.30 -5.97 17.67
N ALA A 194 3.10 -6.30 17.20
CA ALA A 194 2.70 -7.67 16.89
C ALA A 194 3.44 -8.26 15.67
N LEU A 195 3.98 -7.44 14.78
CA LEU A 195 4.82 -7.91 13.67
C LEU A 195 6.25 -8.22 14.10
N GLN A 196 6.73 -7.59 15.17
CA GLN A 196 8.13 -7.71 15.59
C GLN A 196 8.62 -9.16 15.76
N PRO A 197 7.87 -10.12 16.33
CA PRO A 197 8.31 -11.52 16.44
C PRO A 197 8.48 -12.24 15.10
N LYS A 198 7.85 -11.74 14.03
CA LYS A 198 7.92 -12.30 12.68
C LYS A 198 9.11 -11.76 11.89
N MET A 199 9.70 -10.65 12.31
CA MET A 199 10.83 -9.99 11.65
C MET A 199 12.16 -10.63 12.05
N ALA A 200 13.14 -10.54 11.16
CA ALA A 200 14.49 -10.99 11.46
C ALA A 200 15.05 -10.33 12.73
N PRO A 201 15.77 -11.07 13.59
CA PRO A 201 16.43 -10.52 14.78
C PRO A 201 17.38 -9.38 14.41
N LEU A 202 17.47 -8.36 15.28
CA LEU A 202 18.38 -7.22 15.04
C LEU A 202 19.86 -7.66 15.02
N GLU A 203 20.21 -8.63 15.85
CA GLU A 203 21.60 -9.07 16.07
C GLU A 203 22.14 -9.97 14.94
N ASN A 204 21.28 -10.67 14.20
CA ASN A 204 21.68 -11.66 13.17
C ASN A 204 21.36 -11.20 11.74
N SER A 205 21.03 -9.94 11.54
CA SER A 205 20.47 -9.47 10.27
C SER A 205 21.50 -8.82 9.34
N SER A 206 22.79 -9.03 9.54
CA SER A 206 23.84 -8.41 8.71
C SER A 206 23.83 -8.86 7.23
N CYS A 207 23.11 -9.94 6.91
CA CYS A 207 23.03 -10.50 5.55
C CYS A 207 21.69 -10.18 4.85
N LEU A 208 20.69 -9.64 5.56
CA LEU A 208 19.37 -9.36 4.99
C LEU A 208 19.20 -7.88 4.71
N THR A 209 18.89 -7.53 3.46
CA THR A 209 18.39 -6.22 3.11
C THR A 209 16.92 -6.10 3.55
N LYS A 210 16.57 -5.07 4.31
CA LYS A 210 15.24 -4.87 4.88
C LYS A 210 14.50 -3.77 4.14
N VAL A 211 13.47 -4.18 3.41
CA VAL A 211 12.60 -3.30 2.63
C VAL A 211 11.21 -3.28 3.26
N TRP A 212 10.81 -2.12 3.79
CA TRP A 212 9.49 -1.96 4.37
C TRP A 212 8.58 -1.15 3.46
N VAL A 213 7.37 -1.62 3.27
CA VAL A 213 6.34 -1.01 2.44
C VAL A 213 5.13 -0.69 3.32
N ASN A 214 4.97 0.55 3.67
CA ASN A 214 3.85 1.00 4.48
C ASN A 214 3.10 2.06 3.69
N HIS A 215 1.82 1.82 3.39
CA HIS A 215 1.03 2.78 2.62
C HIS A 215 1.04 4.16 3.26
N GLY A 216 0.76 4.24 4.57
CA GLY A 216 0.88 5.48 5.33
C GLY A 216 2.35 5.88 5.61
N PRO A 217 2.71 7.16 5.46
CA PRO A 217 4.07 7.62 5.71
C PRO A 217 4.38 7.77 7.21
N PRO A 218 5.67 7.67 7.61
CA PRO A 218 6.11 8.06 8.94
C PRO A 218 6.11 9.59 9.10
N PHE A 219 5.85 10.04 10.31
CA PHE A 219 5.80 11.47 10.68
C PHE A 219 7.13 12.18 10.38
N ASP A 220 7.06 13.42 9.93
CA ASP A 220 8.20 14.33 9.67
C ASP A 220 9.23 13.72 8.70
N THR A 221 8.74 13.32 7.51
CA THR A 221 9.53 12.76 6.41
C THR A 221 9.07 13.34 5.07
N ILE A 222 9.69 12.87 3.99
CA ILE A 222 9.32 13.29 2.63
C ILE A 222 7.88 12.94 2.26
N GLY A 223 7.32 11.87 2.84
CA GLY A 223 6.02 11.32 2.46
C GLY A 223 4.80 11.94 3.16
N ASP A 224 4.96 12.82 4.16
CA ASP A 224 3.87 13.19 5.06
C ASP A 224 3.42 14.66 5.06
N LEU A 225 3.95 15.48 4.15
CA LEU A 225 3.60 16.89 4.05
C LEU A 225 2.41 17.10 3.10
N THR A 226 1.34 17.72 3.60
CA THR A 226 0.17 18.09 2.79
C THR A 226 0.35 19.47 2.14
N HIS A 227 -0.49 19.79 1.14
CA HIS A 227 -0.56 21.12 0.53
C HIS A 227 -0.89 22.26 1.51
N ARG A 228 -1.37 21.94 2.72
CA ARG A 228 -1.60 22.89 3.81
C ARG A 228 -0.40 23.06 4.73
N ASN A 229 0.75 22.50 4.35
CA ASN A 229 1.96 22.48 5.18
C ASN A 229 1.75 21.77 6.54
N GLU A 230 0.87 20.78 6.59
CA GLU A 230 0.62 19.97 7.79
C GLU A 230 1.34 18.63 7.67
N ARG A 231 2.00 18.20 8.76
CA ARG A 231 2.59 16.87 8.90
C ARG A 231 1.54 15.89 9.40
N VAL A 232 1.23 14.86 8.59
CA VAL A 232 0.13 13.93 8.85
C VAL A 232 0.57 12.48 8.97
N GLY A 233 1.86 12.22 9.00
CA GLY A 233 2.41 10.86 9.13
C GLY A 233 2.30 10.25 10.52
N SER A 234 2.58 8.95 10.61
CA SER A 234 2.53 8.17 11.85
C SER A 234 3.81 8.35 12.69
N LYS A 235 3.66 8.83 13.93
CA LYS A 235 4.73 8.88 14.92
C LYS A 235 5.13 7.49 15.41
N ALA A 236 4.14 6.59 15.55
CA ALA A 236 4.39 5.20 15.94
C ALA A 236 5.26 4.50 14.89
N LEU A 237 4.93 4.66 13.60
CA LEU A 237 5.74 4.11 12.51
C LEU A 237 7.14 4.71 12.49
N ARG A 238 7.28 6.05 12.61
CA ARG A 238 8.60 6.70 12.72
C ARG A 238 9.46 6.12 13.84
N ASN A 239 8.87 5.97 15.03
CA ASN A 239 9.59 5.43 16.19
C ASN A 239 9.97 3.97 15.98
N PHE A 240 9.10 3.19 15.34
CA PHE A 240 9.36 1.79 15.04
C PHE A 240 10.49 1.65 14.00
N ILE A 241 10.48 2.44 12.93
CA ILE A 241 11.57 2.53 11.94
C ILE A 241 12.88 2.94 12.63
N ALA A 242 12.86 3.96 13.47
CA ALA A 242 14.04 4.43 14.19
C ALA A 242 14.63 3.36 15.14
N LYS A 243 13.80 2.43 15.65
CA LYS A 243 14.22 1.31 16.50
C LYS A 243 14.73 0.12 15.68
N ARG A 244 14.04 -0.24 14.60
CA ARG A 244 14.33 -1.44 13.80
C ARG A 244 15.34 -1.21 12.70
N MET A 245 15.48 0.04 12.22
CA MET A 245 16.44 0.50 11.22
C MET A 245 16.45 -0.36 9.95
N PRO A 246 15.31 -0.51 9.23
CA PRO A 246 15.34 -1.10 7.89
C PRO A 246 16.25 -0.26 6.98
N ASP A 247 16.70 -0.86 5.88
CA ASP A 247 17.56 -0.15 4.92
C ASP A 247 16.78 0.91 4.14
N ILE A 248 15.55 0.55 3.74
CA ILE A 248 14.64 1.49 3.06
C ILE A 248 13.19 1.27 3.52
N THR A 249 12.43 2.38 3.52
CA THR A 249 10.97 2.34 3.66
C THR A 249 10.29 3.08 2.52
N LEU A 250 9.24 2.46 1.93
CA LEU A 250 8.48 2.99 0.80
C LEU A 250 7.08 3.38 1.25
N HIS A 251 6.63 4.55 0.82
CA HIS A 251 5.36 5.14 1.25
C HIS A 251 4.59 5.79 0.09
N GLY A 252 3.26 5.84 0.24
CA GLY A 252 2.31 6.55 -0.61
C GLY A 252 1.40 7.48 0.20
N HIS A 253 0.10 7.37 0.01
CA HIS A 253 -1.00 8.02 0.75
C HIS A 253 -1.10 9.55 0.56
N ILE A 254 -0.06 10.32 0.80
CA ILE A 254 -0.06 11.78 0.64
C ILE A 254 0.48 12.12 -0.74
N HIS A 255 -0.42 12.25 -1.68
CA HIS A 255 -0.13 12.36 -3.11
C HIS A 255 0.72 13.59 -3.47
N GLU A 256 0.43 14.72 -2.80
CA GLU A 256 1.11 15.99 -3.01
C GLU A 256 2.47 16.10 -2.33
N SER A 257 2.83 15.18 -1.44
CA SER A 257 3.96 15.38 -0.52
C SER A 257 5.29 15.64 -1.23
N VAL A 258 5.61 14.90 -2.28
CA VAL A 258 6.85 15.10 -3.06
C VAL A 258 6.83 16.46 -3.78
N LYS A 259 5.66 16.87 -4.30
CA LYS A 259 5.48 18.17 -4.95
C LYS A 259 5.67 19.32 -3.97
N GLU A 260 5.16 19.22 -2.75
CA GLU A 260 5.33 20.23 -1.70
C GLU A 260 6.81 20.37 -1.26
N HIS A 261 7.65 19.36 -1.51
CA HIS A 261 9.10 19.42 -1.31
C HIS A 261 9.89 19.83 -2.58
N GLY A 262 9.22 20.36 -3.60
CA GLY A 262 9.85 20.89 -4.81
C GLY A 262 10.08 19.89 -5.93
N ASN A 263 9.43 18.73 -5.92
CA ASN A 263 9.49 17.64 -6.89
C ASN A 263 10.86 16.92 -7.05
N GLU A 264 11.95 17.53 -6.67
CA GLU A 264 13.30 16.93 -6.78
C GLU A 264 13.59 15.97 -5.62
N ALA A 265 13.12 16.32 -4.41
CA ALA A 265 13.33 15.51 -3.23
C ALA A 265 12.19 14.47 -3.10
N PHE A 266 12.51 13.22 -3.31
CA PHE A 266 11.58 12.08 -3.09
C PHE A 266 12.05 11.16 -1.96
N THR A 267 13.18 11.48 -1.31
CA THR A 267 13.75 10.74 -0.20
C THR A 267 14.04 11.63 1.00
N SER A 268 14.00 11.04 2.18
CA SER A 268 14.50 11.61 3.45
C SER A 268 15.09 10.49 4.30
N ARG A 269 15.50 10.78 5.55
CA ARG A 269 16.09 9.77 6.44
C ARG A 269 15.47 9.78 7.83
N ILE A 270 15.37 8.57 8.39
CA ILE A 270 15.17 8.35 9.82
C ILE A 270 16.39 7.57 10.31
N LYS A 271 17.32 8.22 10.99
CA LYS A 271 18.65 7.66 11.29
C LYS A 271 19.33 7.15 10.01
N ASN A 272 19.68 5.87 9.95
CA ASN A 272 20.31 5.25 8.79
C ASN A 272 19.30 4.77 7.74
N THR A 273 18.02 4.70 8.06
CA THR A 273 16.96 4.26 7.15
C THR A 273 16.66 5.31 6.08
N LEU A 274 16.69 4.92 4.83
CA LEU A 274 16.17 5.73 3.72
C LEU A 274 14.64 5.65 3.70
N VAL A 275 13.99 6.80 3.59
CA VAL A 275 12.53 6.92 3.50
C VAL A 275 12.21 7.49 2.13
N ALA A 276 11.41 6.79 1.32
CA ALA A 276 11.11 7.22 -0.03
C ALA A 276 9.60 7.24 -0.32
N SER A 277 9.16 8.22 -1.11
CA SER A 277 7.78 8.34 -1.60
C SER A 277 7.78 8.66 -3.09
N SER A 278 6.94 7.97 -3.88
CA SER A 278 6.84 8.22 -5.31
C SER A 278 6.08 9.53 -5.63
N GLY A 279 5.16 9.97 -4.77
CA GLY A 279 4.38 11.18 -4.96
C GLY A 279 3.51 11.12 -6.21
N ASN A 280 2.68 10.10 -6.33
CA ASN A 280 1.76 9.95 -7.45
C ASN A 280 0.50 10.79 -7.25
N ASP A 281 0.19 11.64 -8.23
CA ASP A 281 -1.07 12.36 -8.30
C ASP A 281 -2.00 11.65 -9.29
N PHE A 282 -3.20 11.26 -8.83
CA PHE A 282 -4.19 10.56 -9.66
C PHE A 282 -4.76 11.41 -10.80
N MET A 283 -4.57 12.73 -10.76
CA MET A 283 -4.95 13.65 -11.83
C MET A 283 -3.84 13.83 -12.87
N SER A 284 -2.67 13.23 -12.64
CA SER A 284 -1.53 13.33 -13.54
C SER A 284 -1.62 12.31 -14.67
N ASP A 285 -1.16 12.68 -15.85
CA ASP A 285 -0.88 11.79 -16.99
C ASP A 285 0.47 11.07 -16.86
N VAL A 286 1.16 11.27 -15.74
CA VAL A 286 2.44 10.64 -15.42
C VAL A 286 2.30 9.79 -14.17
N CYS A 287 2.81 8.57 -14.24
CA CYS A 287 2.98 7.68 -13.09
C CYS A 287 4.45 7.67 -12.66
N HIS A 288 4.70 7.85 -11.39
CA HIS A 288 6.04 7.80 -10.83
C HIS A 288 6.27 6.47 -10.09
N GLY A 289 7.44 5.88 -10.30
CA GLY A 289 7.93 4.75 -9.54
C GLY A 289 9.26 5.05 -8.85
N ILE A 290 9.64 4.18 -7.92
CA ILE A 290 10.94 4.19 -7.26
C ILE A 290 11.65 2.91 -7.66
N PHE A 291 12.88 3.05 -8.14
CA PHE A 291 13.78 1.93 -8.44
C PHE A 291 15.00 1.98 -7.52
N PHE A 292 15.46 0.85 -7.07
CA PHE A 292 16.72 0.69 -6.34
C PHE A 292 17.22 -0.76 -6.44
N GLU A 293 18.50 -0.94 -6.25
CA GLU A 293 19.12 -2.26 -6.10
C GLU A 293 19.31 -2.58 -4.61
N THR A 294 18.96 -3.80 -4.22
CA THR A 294 18.99 -4.22 -2.80
C THR A 294 20.39 -4.33 -2.23
N ASN A 295 21.42 -4.50 -3.07
CA ASN A 295 22.82 -4.53 -2.68
C ASN A 295 23.46 -3.14 -2.52
N ASP A 296 22.88 -2.08 -3.13
CA ASP A 296 23.33 -0.69 -3.02
C ASP A 296 22.16 0.29 -3.11
N ILE A 297 21.29 0.28 -2.10
CA ILE A 297 20.09 1.14 -2.08
C ILE A 297 20.46 2.61 -2.19
N ALA A 298 21.46 3.07 -1.44
CA ALA A 298 21.79 4.49 -1.35
C ALA A 298 22.39 5.03 -2.64
N GLY A 299 23.16 4.21 -3.37
CA GLY A 299 23.79 4.59 -4.63
C GLY A 299 22.86 4.47 -5.84
N THR A 300 21.81 3.64 -5.74
CA THR A 300 20.98 3.32 -6.90
C THR A 300 19.54 3.83 -6.81
N VAL A 301 19.09 4.27 -5.63
CA VAL A 301 17.72 4.76 -5.48
C VAL A 301 17.43 5.93 -6.41
N SER A 302 16.42 5.76 -7.24
CA SER A 302 15.99 6.74 -8.23
C SER A 302 14.48 6.79 -8.35
N ARG A 303 13.94 7.95 -8.73
CA ARG A 303 12.54 8.13 -9.09
C ARG A 303 12.43 8.22 -10.60
N PHE A 304 11.60 7.40 -11.20
CA PHE A 304 11.36 7.39 -12.63
C PHE A 304 9.94 7.79 -12.96
N GLU A 305 9.72 8.19 -14.20
CA GLU A 305 8.44 8.63 -14.72
C GLU A 305 8.00 7.73 -15.88
N VAL A 306 6.72 7.35 -15.88
CA VAL A 306 6.08 6.65 -16.99
C VAL A 306 4.90 7.48 -17.46
N LYS A 307 4.94 7.96 -18.69
CA LYS A 307 3.80 8.69 -19.28
C LYS A 307 2.67 7.72 -19.56
N VAL A 308 1.50 8.05 -19.06
CA VAL A 308 0.28 7.30 -19.33
C VAL A 308 -0.10 7.57 -20.79
N LYS A 309 -0.12 6.53 -21.61
CA LYS A 309 -0.63 6.67 -22.98
C LYS A 309 -2.08 7.11 -22.92
N GLU A 310 -2.43 8.18 -23.62
CA GLU A 310 -3.83 8.56 -23.82
C GLU A 310 -4.58 7.35 -24.36
N SER A 311 -5.43 6.74 -23.55
CA SER A 311 -6.37 5.78 -24.06
C SER A 311 -7.38 6.58 -24.89
N ASN A 312 -7.47 6.31 -26.20
CA ASN A 312 -8.58 6.77 -27.05
C ASN A 312 -9.91 6.12 -26.59
N SER A 313 -10.25 6.24 -25.32
CA SER A 313 -11.55 5.78 -24.81
C SER A 313 -12.43 6.99 -24.58
N THR A 314 -13.23 7.29 -25.58
CA THR A 314 -14.52 7.95 -25.40
C THR A 314 -15.33 7.10 -24.40
N TYR A 315 -15.44 7.58 -23.15
CA TYR A 315 -16.47 7.14 -22.21
C TYR A 315 -17.60 8.15 -22.18
#